data_7f6e90e9db00f1581a1f3c55f8fcdb86
#
_entry.id   7f6e90e9db00f1581a1f3c55f8fcdb86
#
_cell.length_a   1.000
_cell.length_b   1.000
_cell.length_c   1.000
_cell.angle_alpha   90.00
_cell.angle_beta   90.00
_cell.angle_gamma   90.00
#
_symmetry.space_group_name_H-M   'P 1'
#
loop_
_entity.id
_entity.type
_entity.pdbx_description
1 polymer ?
#
loop_
_entity_poly.entity_id
_entity_poly.type
_entity_poly.pdbx_seq_one_letter_code
_entity_poly.pdbx_strand_id
1 'polypeptide(L)'
;NDIHPNFRKRVKEFIPYMRKMLREHHLLYTGNPIATGRMKGVGYLSREQVIALGVTGPSGRASGWANDLRKAAPYAAYDRVEFEQLLRTGGETFDRYILRLEEIEQSLRIIEQLIDNIPEGPYAEKVKGIIKLPEGDFFQRVENARGQFGVHITSTGGKTPYRVKFRSPSMVLVNALKAVAPGHKVADLIMLGGSFDYVIPCIDR
;
A
#
# COMPACT_ATOMS: atom_id res chain seq x y z
N ASN A 1 -7.43 -17.77 18.14
CA ASN A 1 -6.63 -18.74 17.40
C ASN A 1 -5.22 -18.20 17.28
N ASP A 2 -4.25 -18.94 17.76
CA ASP A 2 -2.84 -18.57 17.71
C ASP A 2 -2.21 -18.92 16.34
N ILE A 3 -0.94 -18.54 16.15
CA ILE A 3 -0.16 -18.84 14.96
C ILE A 3 0.02 -20.38 14.84
N HIS A 4 -0.20 -20.91 13.64
CA HIS A 4 0.00 -22.33 13.38
C HIS A 4 1.46 -22.75 13.66
N PRO A 5 1.74 -23.91 14.31
CA PRO A 5 3.11 -24.33 14.66
C PRO A 5 4.11 -24.31 13.49
N ASN A 6 3.64 -24.63 12.28
CA ASN A 6 4.46 -24.63 11.07
C ASN A 6 4.53 -23.26 10.35
N PHE A 7 4.03 -22.18 10.95
CA PHE A 7 3.96 -20.87 10.29
C PHE A 7 5.34 -20.37 9.87
N ARG A 8 6.31 -20.34 10.79
CA ARG A 8 7.69 -19.92 10.51
C ARG A 8 8.31 -20.71 9.36
N LYS A 9 8.17 -22.05 9.39
CA LYS A 9 8.69 -22.93 8.33
C LYS A 9 8.06 -22.60 6.98
N ARG A 10 6.74 -22.48 6.92
CA ARG A 10 6.01 -22.17 5.68
C ARG A 10 6.37 -20.80 5.11
N VAL A 11 6.59 -19.81 5.96
CA VAL A 11 7.01 -18.47 5.50
C VAL A 11 8.43 -18.53 4.93
N LYS A 12 9.35 -19.24 5.58
CA LYS A 12 10.73 -19.43 5.07
C LYS A 12 10.77 -20.17 3.73
N GLU A 13 9.85 -21.09 3.48
CA GLU A 13 9.69 -21.78 2.19
C GLU A 13 9.02 -20.88 1.14
N PHE A 14 8.10 -20.00 1.56
CA PHE A 14 7.39 -19.07 0.68
C PHE A 14 8.31 -17.97 0.09
N ILE A 15 9.25 -17.44 0.86
CA ILE A 15 10.11 -16.33 0.43
C ILE A 15 10.90 -16.67 -0.85
N PRO A 16 11.68 -17.77 -0.92
CA PRO A 16 12.39 -18.14 -2.15
C PRO A 16 11.45 -18.50 -3.31
N TYR A 17 10.28 -19.07 -3.01
CA TYR A 17 9.24 -19.31 -4.01
C TYR A 17 8.75 -18.01 -4.60
N MET A 18 8.43 -17.00 -3.77
CA MET A 18 7.96 -15.72 -4.25
C MET A 18 9.01 -14.97 -5.08
N ARG A 19 10.28 -15.01 -4.67
CA ARG A 19 11.39 -14.47 -5.47
C ARG A 19 11.53 -15.16 -6.83
N LYS A 20 11.29 -16.47 -6.89
CA LYS A 20 11.24 -17.20 -8.17
C LYS A 20 10.09 -16.70 -9.03
N MET A 21 8.90 -16.55 -8.48
CA MET A 21 7.72 -16.04 -9.19
C MET A 21 7.95 -14.62 -9.72
N LEU A 22 8.58 -13.74 -8.95
CA LEU A 22 8.94 -12.39 -9.41
C LEU A 22 9.88 -12.43 -10.62
N ARG A 23 10.91 -13.29 -10.62
CA ARG A 23 11.78 -13.44 -11.77
C ARG A 23 11.05 -13.95 -13.02
N GLU A 24 10.19 -14.93 -12.86
CA GLU A 24 9.35 -15.46 -13.95
C GLU A 24 8.39 -14.39 -14.46
N HIS A 25 7.79 -13.60 -13.58
CA HIS A 25 6.92 -12.48 -13.95
C HIS A 25 7.69 -11.41 -14.75
N HIS A 26 8.90 -11.06 -14.33
CA HIS A 26 9.74 -10.14 -15.08
C HIS A 26 10.09 -10.69 -16.48
N LEU A 27 10.41 -11.97 -16.58
CA LEU A 27 10.72 -12.60 -17.85
C LEU A 27 9.52 -12.61 -18.80
N LEU A 28 8.36 -13.02 -18.31
CA LEU A 28 7.17 -13.26 -19.16
C LEU A 28 6.37 -12.00 -19.43
N TYR A 29 6.26 -11.10 -18.46
CA TYR A 29 5.38 -9.94 -18.56
C TYR A 29 6.14 -8.62 -18.71
N THR A 30 7.10 -8.32 -17.86
CA THR A 30 7.90 -7.09 -17.97
C THR A 30 8.76 -7.10 -19.23
N GLY A 31 9.25 -8.26 -19.63
CA GLY A 31 10.01 -8.46 -20.89
C GLY A 31 9.14 -8.46 -22.15
N ASN A 32 7.81 -8.49 -22.02
CA ASN A 32 6.91 -8.51 -23.17
C ASN A 32 6.74 -7.11 -23.75
N PRO A 33 7.14 -6.86 -25.03
CA PRO A 33 7.06 -5.54 -25.64
C PRO A 33 5.62 -5.03 -25.81
N ILE A 34 4.63 -5.92 -25.94
CA ILE A 34 3.21 -5.54 -26.03
C ILE A 34 2.74 -4.99 -24.68
N ALA A 35 3.05 -5.68 -23.58
CA ALA A 35 2.69 -5.22 -22.24
C ALA A 35 3.37 -3.89 -21.89
N THR A 36 4.68 -3.79 -22.12
CA THR A 36 5.42 -2.56 -21.83
C THR A 36 5.01 -1.40 -22.73
N GLY A 37 4.74 -1.67 -24.01
CA GLY A 37 4.24 -0.67 -24.96
C GLY A 37 2.86 -0.09 -24.58
N ARG A 38 2.06 -0.81 -23.81
CA ARG A 38 0.77 -0.35 -23.26
C ARG A 38 0.91 0.45 -21.95
N MET A 39 2.08 0.44 -21.32
CA MET A 39 2.33 1.09 -20.05
C MET A 39 3.21 2.33 -20.15
N LYS A 40 4.16 2.35 -21.10
CA LYS A 40 5.07 3.47 -21.32
C LYS A 40 4.38 4.61 -22.07
N GLY A 41 4.60 5.84 -21.61
CA GLY A 41 3.96 7.03 -22.16
C GLY A 41 2.46 7.15 -21.87
N VAL A 42 1.93 6.32 -20.96
CA VAL A 42 0.50 6.27 -20.66
C VAL A 42 0.25 6.68 -19.21
N GLY A 43 -0.70 7.59 -19.00
CA GLY A 43 -1.20 7.97 -17.68
C GLY A 43 -0.16 8.65 -16.81
N TYR A 44 0.55 9.62 -17.36
CA TYR A 44 1.54 10.42 -16.64
C TYR A 44 0.89 11.28 -15.56
N LEU A 45 1.48 11.27 -14.37
CA LEU A 45 1.20 12.18 -13.25
C LEU A 45 2.51 12.81 -12.77
N SER A 46 2.58 14.13 -12.77
CA SER A 46 3.71 14.83 -12.19
C SER A 46 3.73 14.72 -10.66
N ARG A 47 4.87 15.03 -10.06
CA ARG A 47 5.00 15.09 -8.59
C ARG A 47 4.04 16.11 -7.99
N GLU A 48 3.87 17.27 -8.60
CA GLU A 48 2.95 18.34 -8.18
C GLU A 48 1.51 17.86 -8.22
N GLN A 49 1.12 17.15 -9.28
CA GLN A 49 -0.22 16.59 -9.42
C GLN A 49 -0.52 15.51 -8.37
N VAL A 50 0.41 14.59 -8.09
CA VAL A 50 0.19 13.58 -7.04
C VAL A 50 0.07 14.20 -5.65
N ILE A 51 0.82 15.28 -5.37
CA ILE A 51 0.70 16.01 -4.11
C ILE A 51 -0.64 16.73 -4.04
N ALA A 52 -1.02 17.47 -5.07
CA ALA A 52 -2.28 18.22 -5.13
C ALA A 52 -3.52 17.31 -5.02
N LEU A 53 -3.48 16.13 -5.65
CA LEU A 53 -4.54 15.12 -5.57
C LEU A 53 -4.48 14.31 -4.27
N GLY A 54 -3.39 14.38 -3.49
CA GLY A 54 -3.18 13.58 -2.29
C GLY A 54 -2.91 12.09 -2.57
N VAL A 55 -2.35 11.75 -3.74
CA VAL A 55 -1.99 10.37 -4.13
C VAL A 55 -0.78 9.93 -3.36
N THR A 56 -0.93 9.04 -2.40
CA THR A 56 0.13 8.48 -1.55
C THR A 56 0.50 7.05 -1.98
N GLY A 57 1.43 6.44 -1.25
CA GLY A 57 1.85 5.06 -1.47
C GLY A 57 2.66 4.86 -2.75
N PRO A 58 2.64 3.64 -3.32
CA PRO A 58 3.40 3.32 -4.53
C PRO A 58 3.12 4.25 -5.70
N SER A 59 1.85 4.68 -5.88
CA SER A 59 1.48 5.58 -6.97
C SER A 59 2.08 6.98 -6.82
N GLY A 60 2.18 7.51 -5.59
CA GLY A 60 2.85 8.78 -5.31
C GLY A 60 4.37 8.66 -5.44
N ARG A 61 4.93 7.57 -4.94
CA ARG A 61 6.38 7.30 -5.04
C ARG A 61 6.84 7.06 -6.48
N ALA A 62 5.98 6.54 -7.35
CA ALA A 62 6.25 6.40 -8.79
C ALA A 62 6.40 7.74 -9.52
N SER A 63 5.90 8.83 -8.95
CA SER A 63 6.03 10.21 -9.44
C SER A 63 7.07 11.04 -8.65
N GLY A 64 7.94 10.41 -7.88
CA GLY A 64 9.01 11.07 -7.14
C GLY A 64 8.58 11.72 -5.82
N TRP A 65 7.39 11.44 -5.32
CA TRP A 65 7.00 11.93 -3.99
C TRP A 65 7.44 10.97 -2.88
N ALA A 66 8.50 11.34 -2.17
CA ALA A 66 9.10 10.57 -1.07
C ALA A 66 8.21 10.58 0.18
N ASN A 67 7.03 9.99 0.08
CA ASN A 67 6.06 9.89 1.17
C ASN A 67 5.79 8.41 1.50
N ASP A 68 6.38 7.94 2.61
CA ASP A 68 6.21 6.60 3.15
C ASP A 68 6.10 6.69 4.67
N LEU A 69 4.92 6.39 5.22
CA LEU A 69 4.68 6.48 6.66
C LEU A 69 5.51 5.50 7.46
N ARG A 70 5.91 4.38 6.88
CA ARG A 70 6.79 3.40 7.54
C ARG A 70 8.16 3.99 7.90
N LYS A 71 8.61 5.03 7.15
CA LYS A 71 9.86 5.78 7.40
C LYS A 71 9.61 7.12 8.09
N ALA A 72 8.59 7.87 7.66
CA ALA A 72 8.33 9.22 8.15
C ALA A 72 7.71 9.26 9.56
N ALA A 73 6.92 8.25 9.92
CA ALA A 73 6.28 8.09 11.21
C ALA A 73 6.17 6.59 11.54
N PRO A 74 7.27 5.93 11.89
CA PRO A 74 7.32 4.49 12.11
C PRO A 74 6.29 4.03 13.16
N TYR A 75 5.70 2.88 12.90
CA TYR A 75 4.74 2.21 13.80
C TYR A 75 5.00 0.71 13.78
N ALA A 76 4.42 -0.03 14.74
CA ALA A 76 4.62 -1.47 14.93
C ALA A 76 6.12 -1.81 15.04
N ALA A 77 6.68 -2.54 14.06
CA ALA A 77 8.08 -2.94 14.04
C ALA A 77 8.93 -2.20 13.00
N TYR A 78 8.38 -1.18 12.32
CA TYR A 78 9.09 -0.50 11.23
C TYR A 78 10.32 0.31 11.66
N ASP A 79 10.43 0.66 12.94
CA ASP A 79 11.60 1.28 13.54
C ASP A 79 12.77 0.29 13.78
N ARG A 80 12.50 -1.02 13.71
CA ARG A 80 13.46 -2.09 14.02
C ARG A 80 13.87 -2.91 12.79
N VAL A 81 13.40 -2.53 11.60
CA VAL A 81 13.70 -3.25 10.35
C VAL A 81 14.32 -2.33 9.32
N GLU A 82 15.22 -2.90 8.54
CA GLU A 82 15.87 -2.22 7.43
C GLU A 82 15.16 -2.53 6.12
N PHE A 83 14.78 -1.49 5.40
CA PHE A 83 14.23 -1.56 4.04
C PHE A 83 14.45 -0.23 3.33
N GLU A 84 14.38 -0.25 2.02
CA GLU A 84 14.56 0.95 1.20
C GLU A 84 13.21 1.59 0.86
N GLN A 85 13.14 2.91 0.93
CA GLN A 85 12.04 3.65 0.35
C GLN A 85 12.31 3.82 -1.15
N LEU A 86 11.59 3.06 -1.95
CA LEU A 86 11.75 3.08 -3.40
C LEU A 86 11.07 4.30 -4.01
N LEU A 87 11.73 4.92 -4.99
CA LEU A 87 11.23 6.08 -5.73
C LEU A 87 11.49 5.88 -7.22
N ARG A 88 10.53 6.36 -8.04
CA ARG A 88 10.66 6.53 -9.47
C ARG A 88 10.19 7.93 -9.85
N THR A 89 10.66 8.47 -10.96
CA THR A 89 10.38 9.86 -11.35
C THR A 89 9.61 9.97 -12.67
N GLY A 90 9.41 8.85 -13.38
CA GLY A 90 8.70 8.85 -14.66
C GLY A 90 7.19 9.11 -14.53
N GLY A 91 6.56 8.75 -13.40
CA GLY A 91 5.17 9.07 -13.09
C GLY A 91 4.12 8.42 -14.00
N GLU A 92 4.52 7.50 -14.87
CA GLU A 92 3.65 6.82 -15.83
C GLU A 92 3.15 5.45 -15.31
N THR A 93 2.29 4.80 -16.07
CA THR A 93 1.75 3.47 -15.75
C THR A 93 2.85 2.44 -15.52
N PHE A 94 3.91 2.48 -16.33
CA PHE A 94 5.05 1.57 -16.19
C PHE A 94 5.79 1.75 -14.87
N ASP A 95 6.03 2.99 -14.44
CA ASP A 95 6.70 3.27 -13.16
C ASP A 95 5.87 2.77 -11.97
N ARG A 96 4.56 3.00 -11.99
CA ARG A 96 3.65 2.47 -10.95
C ARG A 96 3.65 0.95 -10.88
N TYR A 97 3.71 0.28 -12.04
CA TYR A 97 3.78 -1.16 -12.14
C TYR A 97 5.10 -1.71 -11.57
N ILE A 98 6.23 -1.21 -12.08
CA ILE A 98 7.55 -1.70 -11.67
C ILE A 98 7.81 -1.43 -10.19
N LEU A 99 7.47 -0.23 -9.69
CA LEU A 99 7.66 0.10 -8.28
C LEU A 99 6.96 -0.90 -7.35
N ARG A 100 5.76 -1.38 -7.70
CA ARG A 100 5.08 -2.40 -6.89
C ARG A 100 5.80 -3.73 -6.86
N LEU A 101 6.38 -4.16 -7.97
CA LEU A 101 7.17 -5.39 -7.99
C LEU A 101 8.43 -5.25 -7.13
N GLU A 102 9.10 -4.10 -7.19
CA GLU A 102 10.26 -3.81 -6.35
C GLU A 102 9.88 -3.73 -4.86
N GLU A 103 8.72 -3.18 -4.52
CA GLU A 103 8.22 -3.15 -3.14
C GLU A 103 7.86 -4.53 -2.57
N ILE A 104 7.53 -5.52 -3.41
CA ILE A 104 7.37 -6.90 -2.95
C ILE A 104 8.70 -7.42 -2.41
N GLU A 105 9.83 -7.15 -3.06
CA GLU A 105 11.15 -7.56 -2.55
C GLU A 105 11.47 -6.87 -1.22
N GLN A 106 11.14 -5.57 -1.05
CA GLN A 106 11.32 -4.89 0.23
C GLN A 106 10.42 -5.53 1.32
N SER A 107 9.20 -5.92 0.96
CA SER A 107 8.31 -6.62 1.89
C SER A 107 8.85 -7.99 2.31
N LEU A 108 9.45 -8.74 1.38
CA LEU A 108 10.11 -10.02 1.68
C LEU A 108 11.31 -9.82 2.62
N ARG A 109 12.14 -8.77 2.41
CA ARG A 109 13.25 -8.41 3.30
C ARG A 109 12.77 -8.08 4.72
N ILE A 110 11.66 -7.36 4.86
CA ILE A 110 11.06 -7.08 6.17
C ILE A 110 10.60 -8.37 6.84
N ILE A 111 9.93 -9.25 6.12
CA ILE A 111 9.46 -10.55 6.66
C ILE A 111 10.64 -11.41 7.11
N GLU A 112 11.72 -11.47 6.33
CA GLU A 112 12.95 -12.22 6.68
C GLU A 112 13.55 -11.75 8.01
N GLN A 113 13.56 -10.44 8.28
CA GLN A 113 14.10 -9.88 9.52
C GLN A 113 13.21 -10.18 10.75
N LEU A 114 11.90 -10.31 10.54
CA LEU A 114 10.92 -10.45 11.63
C LEU A 114 10.54 -11.90 11.93
N ILE A 115 10.63 -12.82 10.96
CA ILE A 115 10.03 -14.15 11.07
C ILE A 115 10.61 -14.99 12.23
N ASP A 116 11.87 -14.80 12.55
CA ASP A 116 12.53 -15.52 13.65
C ASP A 116 12.34 -14.83 15.01
N ASN A 117 11.94 -13.57 15.02
CA ASN A 117 11.81 -12.72 16.19
C ASN A 117 10.33 -12.42 16.54
N ILE A 118 9.41 -13.31 16.20
CA ILE A 118 8.00 -13.17 16.58
C ILE A 118 7.90 -13.31 18.10
N PRO A 119 7.36 -12.31 18.83
CA PRO A 119 7.22 -12.36 20.27
C PRO A 119 6.38 -13.55 20.72
N GLU A 120 6.76 -14.18 21.83
CA GLU A 120 5.94 -15.17 22.51
C GLU A 120 4.92 -14.47 23.42
N GLY A 121 3.82 -15.15 23.70
CA GLY A 121 2.80 -14.65 24.60
C GLY A 121 1.39 -14.70 24.00
N PRO A 122 0.40 -14.18 24.71
CA PRO A 122 -0.98 -14.19 24.22
C PRO A 122 -1.13 -13.29 22.99
N TYR A 123 -1.80 -13.79 21.95
CA TYR A 123 -2.08 -13.04 20.71
C TYR A 123 -3.12 -11.93 20.87
N ALA A 124 -3.85 -11.91 22.00
CA ALA A 124 -4.83 -10.89 22.33
C ALA A 124 -5.00 -10.75 23.83
N GLU A 125 -5.24 -9.55 24.28
CA GLU A 125 -5.67 -9.27 25.65
C GLU A 125 -7.18 -9.40 25.79
N LYS A 126 -7.64 -9.73 27.01
CA LYS A 126 -9.07 -9.69 27.35
C LYS A 126 -9.49 -8.24 27.49
N VAL A 127 -10.20 -7.73 26.51
CA VAL A 127 -10.82 -6.38 26.58
C VAL A 127 -12.23 -6.46 27.16
N LYS A 128 -12.65 -5.41 27.86
CA LYS A 128 -14.02 -5.28 28.32
C LYS A 128 -14.99 -5.28 27.14
N GLY A 129 -16.15 -5.88 27.28
CA GLY A 129 -17.14 -5.99 26.19
C GLY A 129 -17.64 -4.63 25.66
N ILE A 130 -17.47 -3.55 26.43
CA ILE A 130 -17.77 -2.18 26.02
C ILE A 130 -16.49 -1.37 26.19
N ILE A 131 -15.95 -0.90 25.07
CA ILE A 131 -14.83 0.03 25.02
C ILE A 131 -15.42 1.44 24.94
N LYS A 132 -15.07 2.31 25.90
CA LYS A 132 -15.40 3.74 25.85
C LYS A 132 -14.12 4.50 25.52
N LEU A 133 -14.13 5.23 24.43
CA LEU A 133 -13.07 6.17 24.14
C LEU A 133 -13.25 7.42 25.02
N PRO A 134 -12.17 8.02 25.53
CA PRO A 134 -12.26 9.32 26.19
C PRO A 134 -12.85 10.36 25.23
N GLU A 135 -13.37 11.45 25.78
CA GLU A 135 -13.82 12.59 24.98
C GLU A 135 -12.62 13.22 24.23
N GLY A 136 -12.81 13.51 22.95
CA GLY A 136 -11.79 14.12 22.10
C GLY A 136 -11.79 13.63 20.65
N ASP A 137 -10.85 14.15 19.91
CA ASP A 137 -10.59 13.79 18.53
C ASP A 137 -9.30 12.95 18.41
N PHE A 138 -9.42 11.80 17.77
CA PHE A 138 -8.33 10.84 17.59
C PHE A 138 -8.10 10.62 16.12
N PHE A 139 -6.85 10.75 15.66
CA PHE A 139 -6.45 10.46 14.29
C PHE A 139 -5.25 9.53 14.26
N GLN A 140 -5.40 8.41 13.57
CA GLN A 140 -4.31 7.48 13.30
C GLN A 140 -4.24 7.16 11.81
N ARG A 141 -3.04 6.97 11.30
CA ARG A 141 -2.79 6.58 9.91
C ARG A 141 -1.70 5.54 9.82
N VAL A 142 -1.81 4.68 8.80
CA VAL A 142 -0.86 3.62 8.49
C VAL A 142 -0.59 3.58 6.99
N GLU A 143 0.56 3.05 6.60
CA GLU A 143 0.85 2.77 5.20
C GLU A 143 0.17 1.46 4.81
N ASN A 144 -0.82 1.55 3.94
CA ASN A 144 -1.46 0.40 3.31
C ASN A 144 -0.77 0.14 1.97
N ALA A 145 -0.90 -1.05 1.40
CA ALA A 145 -0.34 -1.42 0.10
C ALA A 145 -0.67 -0.45 -1.05
N ARG A 146 -1.77 0.30 -0.93
CA ARG A 146 -2.23 1.30 -1.91
C ARG A 146 -1.91 2.73 -1.56
N GLY A 147 -1.38 2.96 -0.36
CA GLY A 147 -1.06 4.29 0.18
C GLY A 147 -1.61 4.48 1.58
N GLN A 148 -1.61 5.71 2.06
CA GLN A 148 -2.01 6.02 3.42
C GLN A 148 -3.48 5.70 3.67
N PHE A 149 -3.75 4.86 4.66
CA PHE A 149 -5.08 4.67 5.24
C PHE A 149 -5.14 5.40 6.58
N GLY A 150 -6.20 6.16 6.80
CA GLY A 150 -6.38 6.92 8.02
C GLY A 150 -7.77 6.73 8.62
N VAL A 151 -7.83 6.79 9.95
CA VAL A 151 -9.08 6.78 10.71
C VAL A 151 -9.10 7.99 11.62
N HIS A 152 -10.15 8.79 11.53
CA HIS A 152 -10.44 9.90 12.42
C HIS A 152 -11.70 9.58 13.23
N ILE A 153 -11.62 9.67 14.55
CA ILE A 153 -12.72 9.36 15.46
C ILE A 153 -12.95 10.58 16.36
N THR A 154 -14.17 11.11 16.39
CA THR A 154 -14.63 12.07 17.37
C THR A 154 -15.45 11.33 18.42
N SER A 155 -15.03 11.41 19.69
CA SER A 155 -15.71 10.76 20.83
C SER A 155 -16.22 11.78 21.82
N THR A 156 -17.42 11.55 22.34
CA THR A 156 -18.04 12.29 23.45
C THR A 156 -17.98 11.53 24.79
N GLY A 157 -17.08 10.52 24.89
CA GLY A 157 -16.97 9.68 26.11
C GLY A 157 -18.05 8.61 26.22
N GLY A 158 -18.96 8.49 25.28
CA GLY A 158 -20.05 7.52 25.24
C GLY A 158 -19.61 6.11 24.82
N LYS A 159 -20.60 5.21 24.70
CA LYS A 159 -20.39 3.84 24.20
C LYS A 159 -20.16 3.78 22.69
N THR A 160 -20.61 4.79 21.97
CA THR A 160 -20.48 4.91 20.52
C THR A 160 -19.75 6.20 20.19
N PRO A 161 -18.90 6.23 19.17
CA PRO A 161 -18.28 7.46 18.72
C PRO A 161 -19.36 8.41 18.14
N TYR A 162 -19.16 9.72 18.29
CA TYR A 162 -20.01 10.73 17.66
C TYR A 162 -19.83 10.69 16.15
N ARG A 163 -18.58 10.54 15.68
CA ARG A 163 -18.25 10.47 14.26
C ARG A 163 -17.03 9.58 14.02
N VAL A 164 -17.09 8.80 12.95
CA VAL A 164 -15.92 8.09 12.39
C VAL A 164 -15.77 8.46 10.93
N LYS A 165 -14.57 8.83 10.53
CA LYS A 165 -14.22 9.12 9.14
C LYS A 165 -13.01 8.29 8.74
N PHE A 166 -13.14 7.59 7.60
CA PHE A 166 -12.04 6.85 6.99
C PHE A 166 -11.45 7.65 5.84
N ARG A 167 -10.12 7.76 5.79
CA ARG A 167 -9.38 8.18 4.62
C ARG A 167 -8.92 6.93 3.87
N SER A 168 -9.64 6.57 2.82
CA SER A 168 -9.25 5.47 1.93
C SER A 168 -8.26 5.97 0.88
N PRO A 169 -7.13 5.28 0.63
CA PRO A 169 -6.26 5.62 -0.49
C PRO A 169 -6.94 5.39 -1.85
N SER A 170 -7.83 4.41 -1.97
CA SER A 170 -8.47 4.06 -3.24
C SER A 170 -9.39 5.15 -3.79
N MET A 171 -10.06 5.95 -2.94
CA MET A 171 -10.86 7.10 -3.37
C MET A 171 -10.01 8.13 -4.12
N VAL A 172 -8.83 8.42 -3.59
CA VAL A 172 -7.87 9.35 -4.19
C VAL A 172 -7.33 8.80 -5.51
N LEU A 173 -7.06 7.49 -5.58
CA LEU A 173 -6.56 6.83 -6.79
C LEU A 173 -7.58 6.87 -7.94
N VAL A 174 -8.88 6.74 -7.65
CA VAL A 174 -9.95 6.92 -8.65
C VAL A 174 -10.00 8.36 -9.17
N ASN A 175 -9.83 9.35 -8.30
CA ASN A 175 -9.74 10.74 -8.74
C ASN A 175 -8.51 10.98 -9.61
N ALA A 176 -7.37 10.35 -9.29
CA ALA A 176 -6.17 10.41 -10.12
C ALA A 176 -6.39 9.75 -11.49
N LEU A 177 -7.07 8.58 -11.54
CA LEU A 177 -7.45 7.94 -12.79
C LEU A 177 -8.29 8.87 -13.66
N LYS A 178 -9.30 9.54 -13.07
CA LYS A 178 -10.13 10.51 -13.77
C LYS A 178 -9.30 11.66 -14.38
N ALA A 179 -8.26 12.10 -13.71
CA ALA A 179 -7.39 13.17 -14.18
C ALA A 179 -6.51 12.78 -15.37
N VAL A 180 -6.07 11.50 -15.44
CA VAL A 180 -5.13 11.04 -16.47
C VAL A 180 -5.77 10.25 -17.62
N ALA A 181 -7.01 9.77 -17.48
CA ALA A 181 -7.67 8.96 -18.50
C ALA A 181 -8.01 9.73 -19.81
N PRO A 182 -8.39 11.02 -19.78
CA PRO A 182 -8.69 11.75 -21.01
C PRO A 182 -7.52 11.77 -22.00
N GLY A 183 -7.81 11.57 -23.28
CA GLY A 183 -6.82 11.55 -24.35
C GLY A 183 -6.16 10.19 -24.61
N HIS A 184 -6.40 9.20 -23.78
CA HIS A 184 -5.93 7.82 -24.00
C HIS A 184 -6.99 6.94 -24.67
N LYS A 185 -6.57 5.82 -25.23
CA LYS A 185 -7.46 4.84 -25.84
C LYS A 185 -8.25 4.09 -24.74
N VAL A 186 -9.48 3.67 -25.07
CA VAL A 186 -10.30 2.86 -24.14
C VAL A 186 -9.56 1.58 -23.71
N ALA A 187 -8.78 0.96 -24.61
CA ALA A 187 -7.95 -0.19 -24.29
C ALA A 187 -6.85 0.11 -23.24
N ASP A 188 -6.39 1.35 -23.15
CA ASP A 188 -5.36 1.74 -22.18
C ASP A 188 -5.97 2.01 -20.80
N LEU A 189 -7.30 2.24 -20.71
CA LEU A 189 -7.99 2.46 -19.46
C LEU A 189 -7.87 1.29 -18.48
N ILE A 190 -7.85 0.05 -19.01
CA ILE A 190 -7.65 -1.16 -18.20
C ILE A 190 -6.26 -1.15 -17.56
N MET A 191 -5.22 -0.82 -18.32
CA MET A 191 -3.84 -0.73 -17.83
C MET A 191 -3.66 0.43 -16.85
N LEU A 192 -4.28 1.58 -17.13
CA LEU A 192 -4.33 2.72 -16.23
C LEU A 192 -4.96 2.35 -14.89
N GLY A 193 -6.17 1.79 -14.92
CA GLY A 193 -6.89 1.35 -13.72
C GLY A 193 -6.10 0.33 -12.91
N GLY A 194 -5.57 -0.71 -13.58
CA GLY A 194 -4.72 -1.72 -12.95
C GLY A 194 -3.46 -1.13 -12.32
N SER A 195 -2.84 -0.11 -12.95
CA SER A 195 -1.65 0.53 -12.41
C SER A 195 -1.89 1.34 -11.13
N PHE A 196 -3.09 1.87 -10.94
CA PHE A 196 -3.47 2.55 -9.70
C PHE A 196 -3.83 1.57 -8.57
N ASP A 197 -4.23 0.34 -8.91
CA ASP A 197 -4.59 -0.70 -7.94
C ASP A 197 -5.67 -0.24 -6.93
N TYR A 198 -6.66 0.52 -7.38
CA TYR A 198 -7.79 0.87 -6.51
C TYR A 198 -8.72 -0.33 -6.30
N VAL A 199 -9.34 -0.40 -5.13
CA VAL A 199 -10.26 -1.46 -4.73
C VAL A 199 -11.62 -0.85 -4.39
N ILE A 200 -12.67 -1.29 -5.08
CA ILE A 200 -14.02 -0.74 -4.90
C ILE A 200 -14.53 -0.84 -3.46
N PRO A 201 -14.44 -1.98 -2.76
CA PRO A 201 -14.81 -2.05 -1.35
C PRO A 201 -14.06 -1.09 -0.42
N CYS A 202 -12.85 -0.66 -0.81
CA CYS A 202 -12.09 0.35 -0.07
C CYS A 202 -12.59 1.79 -0.33
N ILE A 203 -13.34 2.01 -1.42
CA ILE A 203 -13.92 3.31 -1.78
C ILE A 203 -15.25 3.49 -1.07
N ASP A 204 -16.05 2.46 -1.02
CA ASP A 204 -17.38 2.41 -0.41
C ASP A 204 -17.27 2.28 1.12
N ARG A 205 -17.05 3.41 1.83
CA ARG A 205 -16.88 3.50 3.28
C ARG A 205 -17.45 4.78 3.86
#